data_6e81f5e5d96fcb636b3ac00191f541e0
#
_entry.id   6e81f5e5d96fcb636b3ac00191f541e0
#
_cell.length_a   1.000
_cell.length_b   1.000
_cell.length_c   1.000
_cell.angle_alpha   90.00
_cell.angle_beta   90.00
_cell.angle_gamma   90.00
#
_symmetry.space_group_name_H-M   'P 1'
#
loop_
_entity.id
_entity.type
_entity.pdbx_description
1 polymer ?
#
loop_
_entity_poly.entity_id
_entity_poly.type
_entity_poly.pdbx_seq_one_letter_code
_entity_poly.pdbx_strand_id
1 'polypeptide(L)'
;MLEDKEEIYNLICILENKKIKKEHFDCVFENSLKDKGIIYLVYRDKKIEGFLSFKINHYLHHDHDTGEIVELVVFPEKRSLKIGKQLIEKIEEIAKDKQLEQIELSTSTYRKGAHRFYERQGYEKLHYNYTKELDD
;
A
#
# COMPACT_ATOMS: atom_id res chain seq x y z
N MET A 1 -2.96 16.95 0.01
CA MET A 1 -3.09 15.57 -0.47
C MET A 1 -4.10 15.39 -1.60
N LEU A 2 -5.23 16.11 -1.59
CA LEU A 2 -6.19 16.02 -2.69
C LEU A 2 -5.58 16.46 -4.03
N GLU A 3 -4.71 17.45 -4.02
CA GLU A 3 -4.02 17.93 -5.22
C GLU A 3 -3.06 16.89 -5.80
N ASP A 4 -2.74 15.85 -5.05
CA ASP A 4 -1.84 14.79 -5.49
C ASP A 4 -2.58 13.65 -6.21
N LYS A 5 -3.90 13.71 -6.28
CA LYS A 5 -4.74 12.62 -6.75
C LYS A 5 -4.34 12.08 -8.14
N GLU A 6 -4.07 12.98 -9.08
CA GLU A 6 -3.75 12.54 -10.44
C GLU A 6 -2.42 11.80 -10.54
N GLU A 7 -1.40 12.27 -9.82
CA GLU A 7 -0.12 11.57 -9.80
C GLU A 7 -0.24 10.21 -9.13
N ILE A 8 -1.02 10.11 -8.07
CA ILE A 8 -1.26 8.84 -7.37
C ILE A 8 -2.04 7.89 -8.27
N TYR A 9 -3.05 8.41 -8.99
CA TYR A 9 -3.80 7.59 -9.95
C TYR A 9 -2.87 6.93 -10.98
N ASN A 10 -1.94 7.72 -11.51
CA ASN A 10 -1.00 7.19 -12.49
C ASN A 10 -0.13 6.08 -11.91
N LEU A 11 0.33 6.25 -10.67
CA LEU A 11 1.11 5.21 -9.99
C LEU A 11 0.30 3.93 -9.75
N ILE A 12 -0.96 4.05 -9.38
CA ILE A 12 -1.81 2.88 -9.18
C ILE A 12 -2.04 2.14 -10.50
N CYS A 13 -2.22 2.85 -11.59
CA CYS A 13 -2.34 2.23 -12.92
C CYS A 13 -1.06 1.48 -13.29
N ILE A 14 0.10 2.02 -12.94
CA ILE A 14 1.38 1.34 -13.16
C ILE A 14 1.45 0.07 -12.31
N LEU A 15 1.07 0.15 -11.04
CA LEU A 15 1.09 -1.00 -10.13
C LEU A 15 0.25 -2.15 -10.66
N GLU A 16 -0.96 -1.86 -11.14
CA GLU A 16 -1.90 -2.88 -11.61
C GLU A 16 -1.71 -3.22 -13.08
N ASN A 17 -0.85 -2.51 -13.77
CA ASN A 17 -0.59 -2.69 -15.21
C ASN A 17 -1.88 -2.63 -16.02
N LYS A 18 -2.76 -1.71 -15.67
CA LYS A 18 -3.99 -1.44 -16.40
C LYS A 18 -4.53 -0.07 -16.03
N LYS A 19 -5.44 0.45 -16.85
CA LYS A 19 -6.10 1.71 -16.55
C LYS A 19 -7.26 1.46 -15.58
N ILE A 20 -7.12 1.94 -14.36
CA ILE A 20 -8.17 1.83 -13.34
C ILE A 20 -9.30 2.79 -13.68
N LYS A 21 -10.54 2.36 -13.43
CA LYS A 21 -11.72 3.19 -13.70
C LYS A 21 -11.65 4.48 -12.87
N LYS A 22 -11.56 5.62 -13.57
CA LYS A 22 -11.28 6.90 -12.92
C LYS A 22 -12.35 7.32 -11.92
N GLU A 23 -13.61 7.12 -12.26
CA GLU A 23 -14.71 7.49 -11.37
C GLU A 23 -14.65 6.74 -10.04
N HIS A 24 -14.36 5.44 -10.11
CA HIS A 24 -14.23 4.63 -8.91
C HIS A 24 -13.02 5.08 -8.09
N PHE A 25 -11.88 5.29 -8.75
CA PHE A 25 -10.68 5.76 -8.07
C PHE A 25 -10.94 7.08 -7.34
N ASP A 26 -11.54 8.04 -8.03
CA ASP A 26 -11.81 9.36 -7.44
C ASP A 26 -12.68 9.24 -6.20
N CYS A 27 -13.73 8.44 -6.27
CA CYS A 27 -14.66 8.24 -5.16
C CYS A 27 -13.94 7.62 -3.95
N VAL A 28 -13.19 6.55 -4.19
CA VAL A 28 -12.46 5.85 -3.11
C VAL A 28 -11.42 6.77 -2.50
N PHE A 29 -10.63 7.44 -3.33
CA PHE A 29 -9.57 8.32 -2.86
C PHE A 29 -10.11 9.45 -1.98
N GLU A 30 -11.14 10.13 -2.46
CA GLU A 30 -11.70 11.28 -1.73
C GLU A 30 -12.34 10.85 -0.41
N ASN A 31 -13.04 9.71 -0.40
CA ASN A 31 -13.62 9.19 0.83
C ASN A 31 -12.54 8.72 1.81
N SER A 32 -11.47 8.13 1.29
CA SER A 32 -10.37 7.65 2.14
C SER A 32 -9.65 8.78 2.85
N LEU A 33 -9.58 9.96 2.28
CA LEU A 33 -8.95 11.10 2.94
C LEU A 33 -9.69 11.51 4.21
N LYS A 34 -10.94 11.12 4.36
CA LYS A 34 -11.77 11.41 5.54
C LYS A 34 -11.74 10.29 6.57
N ASP A 35 -11.15 9.16 6.23
CA ASP A 35 -11.14 7.96 7.08
C ASP A 35 -9.86 7.94 7.91
N LYS A 36 -10.00 8.01 9.23
CA LYS A 36 -8.85 8.03 10.13
C LYS A 36 -8.11 6.70 10.17
N GLY A 37 -8.72 5.62 9.70
CA GLY A 37 -8.09 4.30 9.64
C GLY A 37 -7.29 4.07 8.37
N ILE A 38 -7.22 5.05 7.47
CA ILE A 38 -6.49 4.93 6.22
C ILE A 38 -5.38 5.98 6.20
N ILE A 39 -4.17 5.54 5.86
CA ILE A 39 -2.99 6.42 5.82
C ILE A 39 -2.37 6.31 4.43
N TYR A 40 -2.15 7.46 3.80
CA TYR A 40 -1.44 7.55 2.53
C TYR A 40 -0.09 8.21 2.76
N LEU A 41 0.96 7.58 2.25
CA LEU A 41 2.31 8.15 2.27
C LEU A 41 2.79 8.34 0.84
N VAL A 42 3.44 9.46 0.60
CA VAL A 42 4.06 9.71 -0.70
C VAL A 42 5.54 10.00 -0.52
N TYR A 43 6.34 9.59 -1.48
CA TYR A 43 7.71 10.02 -1.62
C TYR A 43 7.76 11.04 -2.76
N ARG A 44 8.18 12.24 -2.46
CA ARG A 44 8.17 13.33 -3.43
C ARG A 44 9.57 13.91 -3.62
N ASP A 45 9.99 14.03 -4.89
CA ASP A 45 11.18 14.77 -5.31
C ASP A 45 10.79 15.48 -6.59
N LYS A 46 10.32 16.73 -6.50
CA LYS A 46 9.70 17.52 -7.55
C LYS A 46 8.31 17.00 -7.91
N LYS A 47 8.18 15.70 -8.17
CA LYS A 47 6.89 15.03 -8.40
C LYS A 47 6.84 13.79 -7.51
N ILE A 48 5.66 13.19 -7.40
CA ILE A 48 5.50 11.99 -6.60
C ILE A 48 6.11 10.81 -7.34
N GLU A 49 7.07 10.14 -6.69
CA GLU A 49 7.80 9.01 -7.25
C GLU A 49 7.49 7.69 -6.55
N GLY A 50 6.80 7.75 -5.42
CA GLY A 50 6.40 6.57 -4.69
C GLY A 50 5.15 6.83 -3.88
N PHE A 51 4.38 5.78 -3.64
CA PHE A 51 3.11 5.86 -2.92
C PHE A 51 2.89 4.58 -2.13
N LEU A 52 2.40 4.73 -0.91
CA LEU A 52 1.99 3.61 -0.06
C LEU A 52 0.64 3.94 0.56
N SER A 53 -0.29 2.99 0.49
CA SER A 53 -1.55 3.10 1.21
C SER A 53 -1.59 2.04 2.30
N PHE A 54 -2.16 2.42 3.44
CA PHE A 54 -2.16 1.60 4.64
C PHE A 54 -3.54 1.68 5.29
N LYS A 55 -4.01 0.54 5.79
CA LYS A 55 -5.31 0.46 6.44
C LYS A 55 -5.16 -0.15 7.83
N ILE A 56 -5.79 0.47 8.82
CA ILE A 56 -5.84 -0.09 10.17
C ILE A 56 -7.06 -1.00 10.25
N ASN A 57 -6.83 -2.25 10.65
CA ASN A 57 -7.88 -3.26 10.74
C ASN A 57 -8.18 -3.59 12.20
N HIS A 58 -9.45 -3.87 12.46
CA HIS A 58 -9.95 -4.22 13.79
C HIS A 58 -10.52 -5.63 13.72
N TYR A 59 -9.70 -6.63 14.10
CA TYR A 59 -10.11 -8.03 14.01
C TYR A 59 -10.43 -8.60 15.39
N LEU A 60 -11.46 -9.44 15.44
CA LEU A 60 -11.87 -10.07 16.68
C LEU A 60 -10.84 -11.07 17.21
N HIS A 61 -10.02 -11.63 16.31
CA HIS A 61 -9.06 -12.68 16.68
C HIS A 61 -7.67 -12.16 16.99
N HIS A 62 -7.51 -10.85 17.13
CA HIS A 62 -6.25 -10.23 17.54
C HIS A 62 -6.44 -9.48 18.85
N ASP A 63 -5.37 -9.39 19.64
CA ASP A 63 -5.42 -8.66 20.92
C ASP A 63 -5.34 -7.15 20.73
N HIS A 64 -4.77 -6.70 19.63
CA HIS A 64 -4.66 -5.28 19.28
C HIS A 64 -5.07 -5.10 17.83
N ASP A 65 -5.22 -3.85 17.41
CA ASP A 65 -5.45 -3.55 16.00
C ASP A 65 -4.23 -3.95 15.18
N THR A 66 -4.45 -4.25 13.91
CA THR A 66 -3.37 -4.59 12.99
C THR A 66 -3.36 -3.58 11.84
N GLY A 67 -2.31 -3.62 11.04
CA GLY A 67 -2.22 -2.77 9.86
C GLY A 67 -2.01 -3.60 8.61
N GLU A 68 -2.41 -3.02 7.50
CA GLU A 68 -2.26 -3.66 6.20
C GLU A 68 -1.72 -2.67 5.20
N ILE A 69 -0.60 -3.04 4.55
CA ILE A 69 -0.14 -2.29 3.38
C ILE A 69 -0.99 -2.76 2.22
N VAL A 70 -1.84 -1.87 1.72
CA VAL A 70 -2.78 -2.20 0.66
C VAL A 70 -2.15 -2.04 -0.71
N GLU A 71 -1.50 -0.90 -0.94
CA GLU A 71 -0.75 -0.64 -2.17
C GLU A 71 0.63 -0.09 -1.83
N LEU A 72 1.61 -0.50 -2.61
CA LEU A 72 2.96 0.08 -2.55
C LEU A 72 3.50 0.10 -3.96
N VAL A 73 3.80 1.28 -4.47
CA VAL A 73 4.32 1.43 -5.83
C VAL A 73 5.38 2.51 -5.87
N VAL A 74 6.44 2.25 -6.64
CA VAL A 74 7.51 3.21 -6.91
C VAL A 74 7.59 3.34 -8.43
N PHE A 75 7.75 4.58 -8.90
CA PHE A 75 7.88 4.85 -10.33
C PHE A 75 9.02 3.99 -10.88
N PRO A 76 8.82 3.28 -12.02
CA PRO A 76 9.81 2.29 -12.48
C PRO A 76 11.25 2.80 -12.58
N GLU A 77 11.45 4.03 -13.06
CA GLU A 77 12.78 4.60 -13.21
C GLU A 77 13.47 4.92 -11.88
N LYS A 78 12.72 4.86 -10.78
CA LYS A 78 13.23 5.22 -9.44
C LYS A 78 13.34 4.03 -8.49
N ARG A 79 13.09 2.81 -8.98
CA ARG A 79 13.04 1.64 -8.09
C ARG A 79 14.37 1.29 -7.42
N SER A 80 15.50 1.67 -8.01
CA SER A 80 16.82 1.38 -7.45
C SER A 80 17.25 2.37 -6.36
N LEU A 81 16.46 3.40 -6.07
CA LEU A 81 16.83 4.45 -5.13
C LEU A 81 16.34 4.22 -3.71
N LYS A 82 15.88 3.01 -3.40
CA LYS A 82 15.42 2.61 -2.05
C LYS A 82 14.22 3.40 -1.55
N ILE A 83 13.42 3.92 -2.46
CA ILE A 83 12.21 4.68 -2.11
C ILE A 83 11.20 3.76 -1.41
N GLY A 84 11.00 2.54 -1.92
CA GLY A 84 10.11 1.57 -1.30
C GLY A 84 10.52 1.24 0.13
N LYS A 85 11.82 1.08 0.38
CA LYS A 85 12.32 0.82 1.72
C LYS A 85 12.00 1.96 2.66
N GLN A 86 12.18 3.21 2.21
CA GLN A 86 11.87 4.37 3.03
C GLN A 86 10.39 4.46 3.36
N LEU A 87 9.51 4.13 2.41
CA LEU A 87 8.08 4.11 2.66
C LEU A 87 7.71 3.05 3.69
N ILE A 88 8.29 1.86 3.57
CA ILE A 88 8.07 0.77 4.52
C ILE A 88 8.54 1.18 5.92
N GLU A 89 9.74 1.74 6.03
CA GLU A 89 10.28 2.16 7.32
C GLU A 89 9.37 3.21 7.98
N LYS A 90 8.86 4.14 7.19
CA LYS A 90 7.98 5.18 7.73
C LYS A 90 6.66 4.62 8.23
N ILE A 91 6.04 3.71 7.47
CA ILE A 91 4.78 3.13 7.92
C ILE A 91 4.96 2.23 9.14
N GLU A 92 6.11 1.55 9.23
CA GLU A 92 6.41 0.74 10.42
C GLU A 92 6.56 1.61 11.65
N GLU A 93 7.19 2.78 11.52
CA GLU A 93 7.31 3.73 12.61
C GLU A 93 5.92 4.21 13.07
N ILE A 94 5.06 4.57 12.12
CA ILE A 94 3.70 5.01 12.44
C ILE A 94 2.91 3.89 13.12
N ALA A 95 3.05 2.66 12.62
CA ALA A 95 2.35 1.51 13.18
C ALA A 95 2.77 1.25 14.63
N LYS A 96 4.07 1.37 14.93
CA LYS A 96 4.56 1.21 16.30
C LYS A 96 4.01 2.31 17.20
N ASP A 97 3.98 3.54 16.73
CA ASP A 97 3.44 4.65 17.53
C ASP A 97 1.95 4.45 17.82
N LYS A 98 1.23 3.81 16.93
CA LYS A 98 -0.20 3.50 17.14
C LYS A 98 -0.42 2.19 17.87
N GLN A 99 0.66 1.51 18.28
CA GLN A 99 0.60 0.26 19.01
C GLN A 99 -0.13 -0.87 18.27
N LEU A 100 0.07 -0.91 16.96
CA LEU A 100 -0.48 -1.99 16.15
C LEU A 100 0.30 -3.28 16.41
N GLU A 101 -0.40 -4.40 16.40
CA GLU A 101 0.20 -5.70 16.71
C GLU A 101 1.12 -6.21 15.62
N GLN A 102 0.74 -5.99 14.37
CA GLN A 102 1.50 -6.47 13.21
C GLN A 102 1.10 -5.70 11.96
N ILE A 103 1.90 -5.87 10.92
CA ILE A 103 1.58 -5.36 9.59
C ILE A 103 1.53 -6.55 8.64
N GLU A 104 0.50 -6.60 7.81
CA GLU A 104 0.37 -7.63 6.79
C GLU A 104 0.24 -6.99 5.41
N LEU A 105 0.48 -7.78 4.38
CA LEU A 105 0.28 -7.37 3.00
C LEU A 105 0.05 -8.60 2.14
N SER A 106 -0.56 -8.38 0.99
CA SER A 106 -0.73 -9.42 -0.02
C SER A 106 0.00 -9.01 -1.29
N THR A 107 0.61 -9.98 -1.95
CA THR A 107 1.29 -9.75 -3.22
C THR A 107 1.00 -10.93 -4.14
N SER A 108 0.87 -10.65 -5.44
CA SER A 108 0.58 -11.70 -6.42
C SER A 108 1.69 -12.73 -6.47
N THR A 109 1.32 -14.01 -6.62
CA THR A 109 2.27 -15.11 -6.57
C THR A 109 3.34 -15.02 -7.67
N TYR A 110 3.04 -14.34 -8.77
CA TYR A 110 3.99 -14.19 -9.88
C TYR A 110 4.97 -13.02 -9.70
N ARG A 111 4.76 -12.15 -8.71
CA ARG A 111 5.63 -10.97 -8.49
C ARG A 111 6.82 -11.33 -7.62
N LYS A 112 7.72 -12.16 -8.15
CA LYS A 112 8.83 -12.71 -7.34
C LYS A 112 9.84 -11.66 -6.86
N GLY A 113 10.01 -10.59 -7.62
CA GLY A 113 10.85 -9.48 -7.19
C GLY A 113 10.30 -8.78 -5.96
N ALA A 114 8.98 -8.60 -5.91
CA ALA A 114 8.32 -8.03 -4.75
C ALA A 114 8.45 -8.94 -3.54
N HIS A 115 8.31 -10.26 -3.74
CA HIS A 115 8.47 -11.24 -2.65
C HIS A 115 9.85 -11.09 -2.01
N ARG A 116 10.90 -11.03 -2.81
CA ARG A 116 12.27 -10.87 -2.28
C ARG A 116 12.42 -9.54 -1.56
N PHE A 117 11.82 -8.48 -2.09
CA PHE A 117 11.86 -7.18 -1.44
C PHE A 117 11.24 -7.24 -0.05
N TYR A 118 10.02 -7.79 0.07
CA TYR A 118 9.34 -7.85 1.37
C TYR A 118 10.08 -8.76 2.35
N GLU A 119 10.63 -9.86 1.89
CA GLU A 119 11.40 -10.76 2.75
C GLU A 119 12.64 -10.05 3.28
N ARG A 120 13.32 -9.25 2.47
CA ARG A 120 14.46 -8.46 2.94
C ARG A 120 14.06 -7.42 3.99
N GLN A 121 12.80 -6.96 3.95
CA GLN A 121 12.29 -6.03 4.95
C GLN A 121 11.80 -6.74 6.21
N GLY A 122 11.95 -8.05 6.30
CA GLY A 122 11.58 -8.81 7.48
C GLY A 122 10.17 -9.40 7.47
N TYR A 123 9.48 -9.34 6.36
CA TYR A 123 8.13 -9.91 6.26
C TYR A 123 8.21 -11.41 5.96
N GLU A 124 7.33 -12.17 6.61
CA GLU A 124 7.30 -13.62 6.46
C GLU A 124 6.00 -14.04 5.78
N LYS A 125 6.11 -15.07 4.93
CA LYS A 125 4.96 -15.62 4.21
C LYS A 125 4.27 -16.66 5.09
N LEU A 126 3.28 -16.23 5.86
CA LEU A 126 2.62 -17.10 6.84
C LEU A 126 1.22 -17.53 6.46
N HIS A 127 0.60 -16.89 5.48
CA HIS A 127 -0.79 -17.14 5.13
C HIS A 127 -0.99 -17.26 3.63
N TYR A 128 -2.05 -17.98 3.24
CA TYR A 128 -2.53 -18.00 1.87
C TYR A 128 -3.73 -17.07 1.77
N ASN A 129 -3.85 -16.39 0.64
CA ASN A 129 -5.00 -15.55 0.36
C ASN A 129 -5.75 -16.14 -0.84
N TYR A 130 -7.04 -16.42 -0.67
CA TYR A 130 -7.89 -16.96 -1.73
C TYR A 130 -8.81 -15.87 -2.23
N THR A 131 -8.90 -15.74 -3.55
CA THR A 131 -9.74 -14.73 -4.18
C THR A 131 -10.68 -15.39 -5.17
N LYS A 132 -11.93 -14.95 -5.17
CA LYS A 132 -12.92 -15.41 -6.15
C LYS A 132 -13.57 -14.18 -6.77
N GLU A 133 -13.45 -14.05 -8.08
CA GLU A 133 -14.15 -12.97 -8.76
C GLU A 133 -15.64 -13.29 -8.83
N LEU A 134 -16.46 -12.27 -8.61
CA LEU A 134 -17.91 -12.43 -8.62
C LEU A 134 -18.47 -11.88 -9.92
N ASP A 135 -19.19 -12.71 -10.64
CA ASP A 135 -19.85 -12.31 -11.88
C ASP A 135 -21.22 -11.72 -11.58
N ASP A 136 -21.69 -10.84 -12.43
CA ASP A 136 -23.02 -10.25 -12.33
C ASP A 136 -24.13 -11.23 -12.69
#